data_ef865dea37a0bb44282a8db9ebe6aa65
#
_entry.id   ef865dea37a0bb44282a8db9ebe6aa65
#
_cell.length_a   1.000
_cell.length_b   1.000
_cell.length_c   1.000
_cell.angle_alpha   90.00
_cell.angle_beta   90.00
_cell.angle_gamma   90.00
#
_symmetry.space_group_name_H-M   'P 1'
#
loop_
_entity.id
_entity.type
_entity.pdbx_description
1 polymer ?
#
loop_
_entity_poly.entity_id
_entity_poly.type
_entity_poly.pdbx_seq_one_letter_code
_entity_poly.pdbx_strand_id
1 'polypeptide(L)'
;MNLKKITKAALAGLLAAALAAGLAGCGKGSADSAKSADGKKIVTVAHTNYYVPYDYVNEQGESDGFEVAVMKEVAKKLPQYEFKFVPTSDDDLLIGVESGKYTV
;
A
#
# COMPACT_ATOMS: atom_id res chain seq x y z
N MET A 1 1.12 -53.91 -14.37
CA MET A 1 1.27 -52.57 -13.78
C MET A 1 -0.12 -51.94 -13.72
N ASN A 2 -0.63 -51.72 -12.51
CA ASN A 2 -2.01 -51.24 -12.32
C ASN A 2 -2.07 -49.70 -12.40
N LEU A 3 -2.55 -49.20 -13.53
CA LEU A 3 -2.69 -47.76 -13.78
C LEU A 3 -3.51 -47.04 -12.69
N LYS A 4 -4.44 -47.73 -12.04
CA LYS A 4 -5.27 -47.20 -10.93
C LYS A 4 -4.49 -46.91 -9.66
N LYS A 5 -3.32 -47.53 -9.45
CA LYS A 5 -2.45 -47.26 -8.28
C LYS A 5 -1.56 -46.06 -8.49
N ILE A 6 -1.17 -45.75 -9.74
CA ILE A 6 -0.29 -44.64 -10.10
C ILE A 6 -1.07 -43.32 -10.02
N THR A 7 -2.34 -43.31 -10.42
CA THR A 7 -3.17 -42.11 -10.37
C THR A 7 -3.48 -41.66 -8.93
N LYS A 8 -3.65 -42.61 -7.99
CA LYS A 8 -3.90 -42.26 -6.58
C LYS A 8 -2.65 -41.70 -5.90
N ALA A 9 -1.47 -42.21 -6.23
CA ALA A 9 -0.21 -41.68 -5.67
C ALA A 9 0.15 -40.30 -6.24
N ALA A 10 -0.14 -40.08 -7.53
CA ALA A 10 0.10 -38.78 -8.17
C ALA A 10 -0.83 -37.67 -7.63
N LEU A 11 -2.11 -37.99 -7.34
CA LEU A 11 -3.04 -37.04 -6.75
C LEU A 11 -2.66 -36.69 -5.31
N ALA A 12 -2.20 -37.65 -4.53
CA ALA A 12 -1.78 -37.39 -3.14
C ALA A 12 -0.52 -36.52 -3.08
N GLY A 13 0.41 -36.67 -4.01
CA GLY A 13 1.61 -35.87 -4.12
C GLY A 13 1.32 -34.42 -4.51
N LEU A 14 0.38 -34.17 -5.40
CA LEU A 14 -0.02 -32.84 -5.84
C LEU A 14 -0.77 -32.06 -4.73
N LEU A 15 -1.59 -32.74 -3.92
CA LEU A 15 -2.24 -32.07 -2.78
C LEU A 15 -1.25 -31.68 -1.67
N ALA A 16 -0.23 -32.50 -1.41
CA ALA A 16 0.77 -32.21 -0.39
C ALA A 16 1.67 -31.02 -0.79
N ALA A 17 1.99 -30.89 -2.09
CA ALA A 17 2.77 -29.75 -2.60
C ALA A 17 1.99 -28.42 -2.56
N ALA A 18 0.68 -28.46 -2.78
CA ALA A 18 -0.17 -27.27 -2.71
C ALA A 18 -0.35 -26.76 -1.26
N LEU A 19 -0.35 -27.63 -0.26
CA LEU A 19 -0.42 -27.26 1.15
C LEU A 19 0.89 -26.67 1.69
N ALA A 20 2.04 -27.09 1.17
CA ALA A 20 3.35 -26.55 1.59
C ALA A 20 3.59 -25.13 1.05
N ALA A 21 3.03 -24.77 -0.10
CA ALA A 21 3.13 -23.41 -0.64
C ALA A 21 2.21 -22.39 0.07
N GLY A 22 1.17 -22.85 0.76
CA GLY A 22 0.21 -21.99 1.45
C GLY A 22 0.64 -21.49 2.83
N LEU A 23 1.66 -22.08 3.45
CA LEU A 23 2.12 -21.67 4.79
C LEU A 23 3.25 -20.61 4.78
N ALA A 24 3.80 -20.27 3.62
CA ALA A 24 4.79 -19.22 3.50
C ALA A 24 4.19 -17.79 3.44
N GLY A 25 2.87 -17.67 3.46
CA GLY A 25 2.14 -16.40 3.33
C GLY A 25 1.78 -15.71 4.65
N CYS A 26 2.06 -16.29 5.82
CA CYS A 26 1.81 -15.66 7.12
C CYS A 26 3.12 -15.18 7.75
N GLY A 27 3.90 -14.43 6.99
CA GLY A 27 5.07 -13.72 7.48
C GLY A 27 4.69 -12.32 7.92
N LYS A 28 4.69 -12.09 9.23
CA LYS A 28 4.84 -10.81 9.92
C LYS A 28 4.38 -9.59 9.10
N GLY A 29 3.26 -8.97 9.52
CA GLY A 29 2.93 -7.60 9.20
C GLY A 29 3.96 -6.62 9.76
N SER A 30 5.13 -6.62 9.19
CA SER A 30 5.93 -5.43 9.11
C SER A 30 5.29 -4.64 7.97
N ALA A 31 4.90 -3.40 8.24
CA ALA A 31 4.60 -2.44 7.20
C ALA A 31 5.87 -2.28 6.37
N ASP A 32 6.10 -3.19 5.41
CA ASP A 32 7.07 -3.00 4.36
C ASP A 32 6.57 -1.81 3.56
N SER A 33 7.12 -0.65 3.89
CA SER A 33 6.82 0.58 3.20
C SER A 33 7.01 0.32 1.72
N ALA A 34 5.94 0.44 0.95
CA ALA A 34 5.98 0.27 -0.48
C ALA A 34 7.14 1.08 -1.06
N LYS A 35 7.90 0.51 -1.98
CA LYS A 35 8.97 1.20 -2.67
C LYS A 35 8.50 1.62 -4.06
N SER A 36 8.94 2.79 -4.49
CA SER A 36 8.75 3.25 -5.86
C SER A 36 9.61 2.45 -6.84
N ALA A 37 9.37 2.65 -8.15
CA ALA A 37 10.18 2.07 -9.22
C ALA A 37 11.69 2.42 -9.09
N ASP A 38 12.02 3.58 -8.53
CA ASP A 38 13.38 4.05 -8.26
C ASP A 38 13.98 3.48 -6.96
N GLY A 39 13.26 2.60 -6.26
CA GLY A 39 13.67 2.03 -4.97
C GLY A 39 13.50 2.97 -3.77
N LYS A 40 12.91 4.14 -3.95
CA LYS A 40 12.60 5.08 -2.87
C LYS A 40 11.44 4.56 -2.02
N LYS A 41 11.53 4.82 -0.73
CA LYS A 41 10.42 4.54 0.19
C LYS A 41 9.28 5.52 -0.08
N ILE A 42 8.07 5.02 -0.28
CA ILE A 42 6.89 5.85 -0.51
C ILE A 42 6.34 6.35 0.83
N VAL A 43 6.09 7.64 0.89
CA VAL A 43 5.35 8.31 1.97
C VAL A 43 3.99 8.73 1.41
N THR A 44 2.93 8.09 1.86
CA THR A 44 1.56 8.46 1.51
C THR A 44 1.06 9.51 2.48
N VAL A 45 0.72 10.69 1.94
CA VAL A 45 0.15 11.82 2.69
C VAL A 45 -1.34 11.87 2.38
N ALA A 46 -2.15 11.46 3.34
CA ALA A 46 -3.60 11.56 3.23
C ALA A 46 -4.07 12.96 3.62
N HIS A 47 -5.05 13.49 2.93
CA HIS A 47 -5.63 14.80 3.23
C HIS A 47 -7.11 14.82 2.84
N THR A 48 -7.86 15.80 3.34
CA THR A 48 -9.26 15.96 2.93
C THR A 48 -9.36 16.45 1.49
N ASN A 49 -10.50 16.29 0.88
CA ASN A 49 -10.67 16.67 -0.53
C ASN A 49 -11.47 17.97 -0.73
N TYR A 50 -11.84 18.67 0.34
CA TYR A 50 -12.78 19.78 0.27
C TYR A 50 -12.46 20.98 1.18
N TYR A 51 -11.42 20.93 2.00
CA TYR A 51 -11.14 21.93 3.04
C TYR A 51 -10.33 23.13 2.51
N VAL A 52 -10.98 23.94 1.71
CA VAL A 52 -10.38 25.16 1.15
C VAL A 52 -10.17 26.22 2.26
N PRO A 53 -9.01 26.89 2.33
CA PRO A 53 -7.85 26.85 1.42
C PRO A 53 -6.71 25.92 1.87
N TYR A 54 -6.95 25.03 2.80
CA TYR A 54 -5.90 24.27 3.49
C TYR A 54 -5.51 22.99 2.77
N ASP A 55 -6.47 22.10 2.53
CA ASP A 55 -6.26 20.84 1.85
C ASP A 55 -7.52 20.44 1.07
N TYR A 56 -7.41 20.36 -0.24
CA TYR A 56 -8.53 20.11 -1.14
C TYR A 56 -8.05 19.54 -2.47
N VAL A 57 -9.00 19.14 -3.30
CA VAL A 57 -8.75 18.79 -4.70
C VAL A 57 -9.21 19.96 -5.57
N ASN A 58 -8.31 20.48 -6.40
CA ASN A 58 -8.60 21.60 -7.28
C ASN A 58 -9.44 21.17 -8.50
N GLU A 59 -9.82 22.14 -9.34
CA GLU A 59 -10.63 21.91 -10.53
C GLU A 59 -9.95 20.99 -11.57
N GLN A 60 -8.63 20.86 -11.52
CA GLN A 60 -7.84 19.96 -12.35
C GLN A 60 -7.78 18.53 -11.79
N GLY A 61 -8.35 18.30 -10.60
CA GLY A 61 -8.31 17.01 -9.91
C GLY A 61 -7.01 16.75 -9.15
N GLU A 62 -6.22 17.78 -8.89
CA GLU A 62 -4.94 17.69 -8.19
C GLU A 62 -5.07 18.08 -6.72
N SER A 63 -4.25 17.45 -5.86
CA SER A 63 -4.10 17.85 -4.47
C SER A 63 -3.49 19.24 -4.35
N ASP A 64 -4.18 20.14 -3.65
CA ASP A 64 -3.83 21.55 -3.52
C ASP A 64 -4.18 22.10 -2.14
N GLY A 65 -3.73 23.30 -1.86
CA GLY A 65 -3.95 24.03 -0.62
C GLY A 65 -2.68 24.26 0.19
N PHE A 66 -2.83 24.99 1.28
CA PHE A 66 -1.69 25.41 2.12
C PHE A 66 -0.93 24.20 2.71
N GLU A 67 -1.64 23.25 3.29
CA GLU A 67 -1.03 22.07 3.91
C GLU A 67 -0.34 21.16 2.89
N VAL A 68 -0.97 20.98 1.73
CA VAL A 68 -0.38 20.24 0.61
C VAL A 68 0.89 20.93 0.11
N ALA A 69 0.89 22.27 0.01
CA ALA A 69 2.07 23.04 -0.37
C ALA A 69 3.22 22.88 0.62
N VAL A 70 2.93 22.91 1.92
CA VAL A 70 3.93 22.66 2.98
C VAL A 70 4.54 21.27 2.83
N MET A 71 3.72 20.25 2.64
CA MET A 71 4.21 18.87 2.47
C MET A 71 5.01 18.68 1.17
N LYS A 72 4.68 19.40 0.11
CA LYS A 72 5.50 19.43 -1.12
C LYS A 72 6.89 20.04 -0.87
N GLU A 73 6.99 21.08 -0.04
CA GLU A 73 8.29 21.65 0.36
C GLU A 73 9.10 20.68 1.25
N VAL A 74 8.44 19.97 2.16
CA VAL A 74 9.08 18.89 2.95
C VAL A 74 9.63 17.80 2.02
N ALA A 75 8.86 17.38 1.02
CA ALA A 75 9.29 16.38 0.04
C ALA A 75 10.57 16.78 -0.71
N LYS A 76 10.73 18.06 -1.06
CA LYS A 76 11.94 18.56 -1.71
C LYS A 76 13.19 18.44 -0.82
N LYS A 77 13.02 18.50 0.50
CA LYS A 77 14.10 18.35 1.49
C LYS A 77 14.43 16.91 1.84
N LEU A 78 13.58 15.98 1.43
CA LEU A 78 13.70 14.54 1.70
C LEU A 78 13.73 13.72 0.39
N PRO A 79 14.73 13.93 -0.47
CA PRO A 79 14.77 13.33 -1.81
C PRO A 79 14.89 11.80 -1.80
N GLN A 80 15.22 11.19 -0.66
CA GLN A 80 15.28 9.73 -0.48
C GLN A 80 13.89 9.09 -0.38
N TYR A 81 12.83 9.89 -0.23
CA TYR A 81 11.45 9.44 -0.20
C TYR A 81 10.69 9.90 -1.45
N GLU A 82 9.67 9.14 -1.81
CA GLU A 82 8.66 9.54 -2.79
C GLU A 82 7.36 9.86 -2.06
N PHE A 83 6.91 11.10 -2.13
CA PHE A 83 5.67 11.55 -1.51
C PHE A 83 4.49 11.38 -2.47
N LYS A 84 3.43 10.73 -2.02
CA LYS A 84 2.17 10.60 -2.75
C LYS A 84 1.04 11.21 -1.95
N PHE A 85 0.34 12.16 -2.54
CA PHE A 85 -0.81 12.82 -1.92
C PHE A 85 -2.07 12.04 -2.26
N VAL A 86 -2.86 11.72 -1.24
CA VAL A 86 -4.06 10.89 -1.37
C VAL A 86 -5.24 11.65 -0.76
N PRO A 87 -6.09 12.27 -1.60
CA PRO A 87 -7.33 12.88 -1.11
C PRO A 87 -8.31 11.79 -0.66
N THR A 88 -8.91 12.00 0.51
CA THR A 88 -9.81 11.01 1.12
C THR A 88 -10.87 11.71 2.00
N SER A 89 -11.76 10.94 2.63
CA SER A 89 -12.72 11.44 3.60
C SER A 89 -12.09 11.57 5.00
N ASP A 90 -12.68 12.38 5.87
CA ASP A 90 -12.22 12.57 7.24
C ASP A 90 -12.19 11.26 8.02
N ASP A 91 -13.21 10.42 7.86
CA ASP A 91 -13.31 9.14 8.53
C ASP A 91 -12.20 8.18 8.06
N ASP A 92 -11.96 8.11 6.76
CA ASP A 92 -10.91 7.26 6.18
C ASP A 92 -9.50 7.75 6.52
N LEU A 93 -9.32 9.04 6.76
CA LEU A 93 -8.03 9.65 7.06
C LEU A 93 -7.44 9.07 8.35
N LEU A 94 -8.20 9.14 9.44
CA LEU A 94 -7.77 8.64 10.75
C LEU A 94 -7.60 7.12 10.75
N ILE A 95 -8.60 6.40 10.25
CA ILE A 95 -8.57 4.94 10.17
C ILE A 95 -7.42 4.46 9.26
N GLY A 96 -7.17 5.19 8.18
CA GLY A 96 -6.12 4.86 7.22
C GLY A 96 -4.72 5.03 7.80
N VAL A 97 -4.48 6.06 8.61
CA VAL A 97 -3.20 6.24 9.31
C VAL A 97 -3.04 5.21 10.41
N GLU A 98 -4.07 4.97 11.21
CA GLU A 98 -4.04 3.98 12.30
C GLU A 98 -3.78 2.56 11.78
N SER A 99 -4.39 2.18 10.68
CA SER A 99 -4.21 0.86 10.05
C SER A 99 -2.92 0.72 9.23
N GLY A 100 -2.17 1.81 9.03
CA GLY A 100 -0.97 1.82 8.19
C GLY A 100 -1.24 1.88 6.68
N LYS A 101 -2.48 2.15 6.26
CA LYS A 101 -2.83 2.40 4.85
C LYS A 101 -2.17 3.68 4.32
N TYR A 102 -2.11 4.71 5.16
CA TYR A 102 -1.41 5.96 4.89
C TYR A 102 -0.25 6.14 5.86
N THR A 103 0.80 6.84 5.42
CA THR A 103 1.97 7.08 6.26
C THR A 103 1.72 8.25 7.23
N VAL A 104 1.05 9.27 6.73
CA VAL A 104 0.73 10.50 7.46
C VAL A 104 -0.52 11.13 6.89
#